data_ea92be3432080df71bd2448314212de6
#
_entry.id   ea92be3432080df71bd2448314212de6
#
_cell.length_a   1.000
_cell.length_b   1.000
_cell.length_c   1.000
_cell.angle_alpha   90.00
_cell.angle_beta   90.00
_cell.angle_gamma   90.00
#
_symmetry.space_group_name_H-M   'P 1'
#
loop_
_entity.id
_entity.type
_entity.pdbx_description
1 polymer ?
#
loop_
_entity_poly.entity_id
_entity_poly.type
_entity_poly.pdbx_seq_one_letter_code
_entity_poly.pdbx_strand_id
1 'polypeptide(L)'
;GETVILNDDGTWFIKPDAKGNLFNQVFRNATWGMSKSQVKKTEKGKPKTEDDSFLVYMDKVAGMNALIVYVFADNRLVRAKYSFIENHLNRNDNITDYNNLKKSFEKKYINLKKDELIWKNKLYRDNFSKWGFAVSLGHLLFYSQWETSNTVITLTLSGENHRTELVAEYISKALEGLEEKIHRKERAREL
;
A
#
# COMPACT_ATOMS: atom_id res chain seq x y z
N GLY A 1 -26.83 11.69 -6.40
CA GLY A 1 -26.83 10.21 -6.37
C GLY A 1 -25.75 9.70 -7.28
N GLU A 2 -24.99 8.71 -6.84
CA GLU A 2 -23.95 8.06 -7.65
C GLU A 2 -24.61 7.24 -8.75
N THR A 3 -24.17 7.41 -10.00
CA THR A 3 -24.66 6.60 -11.11
C THR A 3 -23.76 5.38 -11.25
N VAL A 4 -24.32 4.21 -10.98
CA VAL A 4 -23.64 2.91 -11.13
C VAL A 4 -23.96 2.36 -12.52
N ILE A 5 -22.93 1.91 -13.25
CA ILE A 5 -23.09 1.21 -14.53
C ILE A 5 -22.76 -0.26 -14.32
N LEU A 6 -23.70 -1.13 -14.67
CA LEU A 6 -23.49 -2.58 -14.69
C LEU A 6 -22.93 -2.98 -16.05
N ASN A 7 -21.85 -3.76 -16.07
CA ASN A 7 -21.28 -4.36 -17.28
C ASN A 7 -21.99 -5.69 -17.60
N ASP A 8 -21.94 -6.12 -18.86
CA ASP A 8 -22.51 -7.40 -19.34
C ASP A 8 -21.86 -8.63 -18.67
N ASP A 9 -20.67 -8.50 -18.09
CA ASP A 9 -19.99 -9.56 -17.33
C ASP A 9 -20.42 -9.65 -15.86
N GLY A 10 -21.43 -8.88 -15.43
CA GLY A 10 -21.92 -8.81 -14.05
C GLY A 10 -21.07 -7.95 -13.12
N THR A 11 -20.03 -7.27 -13.61
CA THR A 11 -19.30 -6.26 -12.86
C THR A 11 -19.98 -4.90 -12.97
N TRP A 12 -19.76 -4.03 -12.00
CA TRP A 12 -20.30 -2.67 -12.01
C TRP A 12 -19.21 -1.65 -11.66
N PHE A 13 -19.35 -0.44 -12.19
CA PHE A 13 -18.47 0.68 -11.86
C PHE A 13 -19.29 1.95 -11.68
N ILE A 14 -18.74 2.89 -10.93
CA ILE A 14 -19.33 4.22 -10.75
C ILE A 14 -18.91 5.10 -11.91
N LYS A 15 -19.90 5.65 -12.63
CA LYS A 15 -19.65 6.55 -13.76
C LYS A 15 -18.93 7.82 -13.27
N PRO A 16 -17.84 8.28 -13.92
CA PRO A 16 -17.25 9.58 -13.64
C PRO A 16 -18.30 10.69 -13.81
N ASP A 17 -18.20 11.76 -12.99
CA ASP A 17 -19.05 12.93 -13.20
C ASP A 17 -18.76 13.61 -14.56
N ALA A 18 -19.64 14.54 -14.96
CA ALA A 18 -19.52 15.27 -16.22
C ALA A 18 -18.23 16.12 -16.35
N LYS A 19 -17.42 16.23 -15.27
CA LYS A 19 -16.13 16.93 -15.23
C LYS A 19 -14.94 15.98 -15.20
N GLY A 20 -15.17 14.66 -15.33
CA GLY A 20 -14.09 13.66 -15.28
C GLY A 20 -13.45 13.49 -13.89
N ASN A 21 -14.04 14.09 -12.85
CA ASN A 21 -13.59 13.89 -11.48
C ASN A 21 -13.89 12.46 -11.05
N LEU A 22 -12.85 11.68 -10.94
CA LEU A 22 -12.89 10.34 -10.37
C LEU A 22 -13.06 10.48 -8.85
N PHE A 23 -14.31 10.55 -8.36
CA PHE A 23 -14.62 10.52 -6.93
C PHE A 23 -14.14 9.25 -6.21
N ASN A 24 -13.47 8.36 -6.93
CA ASN A 24 -12.99 7.07 -6.47
C ASN A 24 -11.48 6.87 -6.64
N GLN A 25 -10.68 7.93 -6.71
CA GLN A 25 -9.23 7.76 -6.64
C GLN A 25 -8.88 7.08 -5.32
N VAL A 26 -8.35 5.86 -5.40
CA VAL A 26 -8.03 5.04 -4.22
C VAL A 26 -6.55 5.10 -3.89
N PHE A 27 -5.71 5.25 -4.91
CA PHE A 27 -4.27 5.38 -4.77
C PHE A 27 -3.72 6.30 -5.86
N ARG A 28 -3.20 7.47 -5.48
CA ARG A 28 -2.79 8.53 -6.41
C ARG A 28 -3.97 8.87 -7.37
N ASN A 29 -3.76 8.70 -8.66
CA ASN A 29 -4.78 8.95 -9.68
C ASN A 29 -5.42 7.65 -10.22
N ALA A 30 -5.16 6.50 -9.60
CA ALA A 30 -5.70 5.21 -10.01
C ALA A 30 -6.94 4.81 -9.21
N THR A 31 -7.78 3.97 -9.81
CA THR A 31 -8.93 3.30 -9.20
C THR A 31 -8.76 1.78 -9.25
N TRP A 32 -9.41 1.08 -8.32
CA TRP A 32 -9.39 -0.38 -8.31
C TRP A 32 -9.98 -0.97 -9.60
N GLY A 33 -9.39 -2.06 -10.07
CA GLY A 33 -9.80 -2.73 -11.31
C GLY A 33 -9.25 -2.12 -12.59
N MET A 34 -8.56 -0.98 -12.56
CA MET A 34 -7.86 -0.46 -13.74
C MET A 34 -6.87 -1.46 -14.30
N SER A 35 -6.82 -1.57 -15.63
CA SER A 35 -5.79 -2.34 -16.31
C SER A 35 -4.41 -1.66 -16.19
N LYS A 36 -3.34 -2.41 -16.41
CA LYS A 36 -1.96 -1.89 -16.40
C LYS A 36 -1.79 -0.71 -17.36
N SER A 37 -2.38 -0.80 -18.56
CA SER A 37 -2.32 0.29 -19.56
C SER A 37 -3.06 1.55 -19.09
N GLN A 38 -4.16 1.40 -18.34
CA GLN A 38 -4.88 2.53 -17.77
C GLN A 38 -4.07 3.19 -16.65
N VAL A 39 -3.49 2.40 -15.72
CA VAL A 39 -2.62 2.93 -14.65
C VAL A 39 -1.42 3.68 -15.23
N LYS A 40 -0.76 3.15 -16.27
CA LYS A 40 0.34 3.87 -16.95
C LYS A 40 -0.06 5.26 -17.46
N LYS A 41 -1.32 5.45 -17.85
CA LYS A 41 -1.81 6.77 -18.29
C LYS A 41 -2.06 7.75 -17.14
N THR A 42 -2.20 7.26 -15.92
CA THR A 42 -2.37 8.10 -14.73
C THR A 42 -1.06 8.58 -14.12
N GLU A 43 0.05 7.92 -14.42
CA GLU A 43 1.37 8.25 -13.91
C GLU A 43 2.18 9.10 -14.90
N LYS A 44 3.10 9.90 -14.34
CA LYS A 44 4.04 10.69 -15.13
C LYS A 44 5.29 9.87 -15.44
N GLY A 45 5.66 9.82 -16.72
CA GLY A 45 6.87 9.13 -17.16
C GLY A 45 6.70 7.61 -17.33
N LYS A 46 7.83 6.93 -17.47
CA LYS A 46 7.87 5.48 -17.65
C LYS A 46 8.09 4.76 -16.32
N PRO A 47 7.54 3.55 -16.14
CA PRO A 47 7.86 2.75 -14.97
C PRO A 47 9.37 2.43 -14.92
N LYS A 48 9.94 2.37 -13.72
CA LYS A 48 11.32 1.95 -13.47
C LYS A 48 11.49 0.45 -13.73
N THR A 49 10.47 -0.32 -13.39
CA THR A 49 10.40 -1.77 -13.59
C THR A 49 8.95 -2.16 -13.79
N GLU A 50 8.72 -3.15 -14.65
CA GLU A 50 7.39 -3.73 -14.88
C GLU A 50 7.50 -5.19 -15.30
N ASP A 51 6.49 -5.97 -14.92
CA ASP A 51 6.22 -7.31 -15.45
C ASP A 51 4.71 -7.52 -15.60
N ASP A 52 4.26 -8.76 -15.75
CA ASP A 52 2.83 -9.04 -15.94
C ASP A 52 1.98 -8.72 -14.72
N SER A 53 2.55 -8.76 -13.52
CA SER A 53 1.85 -8.62 -12.24
C SER A 53 2.07 -7.27 -11.55
N PHE A 54 3.04 -6.46 -11.97
CA PHE A 54 3.31 -5.18 -11.31
C PHE A 54 3.85 -4.07 -12.22
N LEU A 55 3.72 -2.82 -11.73
CA LEU A 55 4.41 -1.62 -12.21
C LEU A 55 5.10 -0.95 -11.03
N VAL A 56 6.34 -0.52 -11.22
CA VAL A 56 7.09 0.24 -10.21
C VAL A 56 7.52 1.58 -10.77
N TYR A 57 7.16 2.65 -10.05
CA TYR A 57 7.66 4.00 -10.28
C TYR A 57 8.51 4.44 -9.10
N MET A 58 9.24 5.54 -9.25
CA MET A 58 9.95 6.21 -8.17
C MET A 58 9.52 7.66 -8.13
N ASP A 59 9.18 8.17 -6.94
CA ASP A 59 8.77 9.55 -6.75
C ASP A 59 9.01 9.97 -5.28
N LYS A 60 8.85 11.25 -4.97
CA LYS A 60 8.81 11.73 -3.58
C LYS A 60 7.39 11.73 -3.06
N VAL A 61 7.19 11.11 -1.90
CA VAL A 61 5.91 11.03 -1.18
C VAL A 61 6.12 11.57 0.23
N ALA A 62 5.36 12.57 0.63
CA ALA A 62 5.52 13.25 1.94
C ALA A 62 6.96 13.72 2.21
N GLY A 63 7.70 14.12 1.16
CA GLY A 63 9.08 14.58 1.25
C GLY A 63 10.14 13.47 1.21
N MET A 64 9.76 12.19 1.30
CA MET A 64 10.63 11.02 1.29
C MET A 64 10.65 10.35 -0.08
N ASN A 65 11.79 9.73 -0.44
CA ASN A 65 11.89 8.91 -1.64
C ASN A 65 11.11 7.61 -1.45
N ALA A 66 10.29 7.24 -2.43
CA ALA A 66 9.48 6.03 -2.37
C ALA A 66 9.44 5.32 -3.72
N LEU A 67 9.39 3.99 -3.67
CA LEU A 67 8.91 3.17 -4.76
C LEU A 67 7.39 3.13 -4.68
N ILE A 68 6.76 3.44 -5.80
CA ILE A 68 5.31 3.39 -5.97
C ILE A 68 5.03 2.11 -6.75
N VAL A 69 4.40 1.15 -6.09
CA VAL A 69 4.16 -0.18 -6.64
C VAL A 69 2.68 -0.38 -6.85
N TYR A 70 2.30 -0.73 -8.07
CA TYR A 70 0.97 -1.17 -8.46
C TYR A 70 0.99 -2.67 -8.71
N VAL A 71 0.08 -3.42 -8.09
CA VAL A 71 0.00 -4.88 -8.22
C VAL A 71 -1.30 -5.25 -8.92
N PHE A 72 -1.17 -6.10 -9.93
CA PHE A 72 -2.27 -6.53 -10.80
C PHE A 72 -2.51 -8.02 -10.68
N ALA A 73 -3.78 -8.39 -10.65
CA ALA A 73 -4.25 -9.75 -10.78
C ALA A 73 -5.25 -9.80 -11.94
N ASP A 74 -5.02 -10.68 -12.92
CA ASP A 74 -5.82 -10.77 -14.15
C ASP A 74 -5.97 -9.39 -14.86
N ASN A 75 -4.83 -8.68 -15.01
CA ASN A 75 -4.75 -7.32 -15.56
C ASN A 75 -5.65 -6.29 -14.85
N ARG A 76 -6.03 -6.52 -13.60
CA ARG A 76 -6.80 -5.59 -12.78
C ARG A 76 -5.99 -5.12 -11.58
N LEU A 77 -5.95 -3.82 -11.30
CA LEU A 77 -5.29 -3.25 -10.13
C LEU A 77 -6.03 -3.70 -8.87
N VAL A 78 -5.36 -4.49 -8.04
CA VAL A 78 -5.92 -5.08 -6.81
C VAL A 78 -5.28 -4.50 -5.56
N ARG A 79 -4.01 -4.07 -5.67
CA ARG A 79 -3.21 -3.56 -4.56
C ARG A 79 -2.22 -2.52 -5.04
N ALA A 80 -1.90 -1.55 -4.21
CA ALA A 80 -0.85 -0.56 -4.47
C ALA A 80 -0.14 -0.19 -3.18
N LYS A 81 1.13 0.21 -3.26
CA LYS A 81 1.89 0.60 -2.07
C LYS A 81 2.95 1.65 -2.34
N TYR A 82 3.26 2.40 -1.30
CA TYR A 82 4.49 3.18 -1.17
C TYR A 82 5.47 2.36 -0.34
N SER A 83 6.65 2.07 -0.88
CA SER A 83 7.77 1.50 -0.14
C SER A 83 8.81 2.61 -0.02
N PHE A 84 8.96 3.18 1.19
CA PHE A 84 9.88 4.28 1.45
C PHE A 84 11.31 3.73 1.53
N ILE A 85 12.24 4.42 0.86
CA ILE A 85 13.62 3.96 0.67
C ILE A 85 14.64 4.91 1.33
N GLU A 86 14.22 5.62 2.38
CA GLU A 86 15.12 6.47 3.14
C GLU A 86 16.16 5.63 3.90
N ASN A 87 17.36 6.18 4.02
CA ASN A 87 18.45 5.53 4.74
C ASN A 87 18.92 6.46 5.86
N HIS A 88 18.66 6.05 7.10
CA HIS A 88 18.98 6.83 8.30
C HIS A 88 20.20 6.27 9.03
N LEU A 89 21.11 7.16 9.43
CA LEU A 89 22.23 6.80 10.32
C LEU A 89 21.71 6.46 11.73
N ASN A 90 20.76 7.24 12.23
CA ASN A 90 20.04 6.92 13.45
C ASN A 90 18.78 6.12 13.11
N ARG A 91 18.73 4.86 13.51
CA ARG A 91 17.59 3.98 13.21
C ARG A 91 16.26 4.43 13.81
N ASN A 92 16.28 5.24 14.88
CA ASN A 92 15.05 5.80 15.45
C ASN A 92 14.39 6.83 14.52
N ASP A 93 15.10 7.38 13.53
CA ASP A 93 14.52 8.31 12.55
C ASP A 93 13.47 7.61 11.68
N ASN A 94 13.59 6.28 11.44
CA ASN A 94 12.54 5.50 10.81
C ASN A 94 11.22 5.52 11.60
N ILE A 95 11.31 5.55 12.94
CA ILE A 95 10.12 5.66 13.82
C ILE A 95 9.53 7.07 13.72
N THR A 96 10.38 8.08 13.58
CA THR A 96 9.94 9.46 13.34
C THR A 96 9.20 9.59 12.03
N ASP A 97 9.71 8.98 10.95
CA ASP A 97 9.05 8.96 9.64
C ASP A 97 7.70 8.24 9.69
N TYR A 98 7.66 7.05 10.33
CA TYR A 98 6.40 6.34 10.55
C TYR A 98 5.35 7.22 11.26
N ASN A 99 5.74 7.90 12.35
CA ASN A 99 4.85 8.75 13.13
C ASN A 99 4.37 9.96 12.32
N ASN A 100 5.21 10.56 11.49
CA ASN A 100 4.86 11.68 10.62
C ASN A 100 3.86 11.26 9.53
N LEU A 101 4.09 10.09 8.90
CA LEU A 101 3.15 9.50 7.94
C LEU A 101 1.82 9.15 8.61
N LYS A 102 1.86 8.52 9.78
CA LYS A 102 0.66 8.18 10.56
C LYS A 102 -0.20 9.42 10.83
N LYS A 103 0.39 10.52 11.33
CA LYS A 103 -0.31 11.79 11.53
C LYS A 103 -0.95 12.33 10.23
N SER A 104 -0.28 12.16 9.10
CA SER A 104 -0.81 12.59 7.80
C SER A 104 -1.98 11.70 7.36
N PHE A 105 -1.91 10.40 7.65
CA PHE A 105 -2.98 9.43 7.36
C PHE A 105 -4.20 9.66 8.25
N GLU A 106 -4.01 9.96 9.54
CA GLU A 106 -5.08 10.31 10.48
C GLU A 106 -5.87 11.55 10.04
N LYS A 107 -5.20 12.53 9.41
CA LYS A 107 -5.87 13.69 8.83
C LYS A 107 -6.68 13.36 7.57
N LYS A 108 -6.24 12.36 6.80
CA LYS A 108 -6.87 11.97 5.52
C LYS A 108 -7.94 10.89 5.70
N TYR A 109 -7.72 9.96 6.61
CA TYR A 109 -8.56 8.78 6.83
C TYR A 109 -9.09 8.76 8.26
N ILE A 110 -10.37 9.06 8.43
CA ILE A 110 -11.01 9.23 9.75
C ILE A 110 -11.16 7.88 10.49
N ASN A 111 -11.27 6.77 9.76
CA ASN A 111 -11.64 5.46 10.33
C ASN A 111 -10.39 4.61 10.65
N LEU A 112 -9.67 4.98 11.71
CA LEU A 112 -8.58 4.20 12.29
C LEU A 112 -9.16 2.94 12.94
N LYS A 113 -8.73 1.77 12.51
CA LYS A 113 -9.19 0.45 12.99
C LYS A 113 -8.22 -0.19 13.95
N LYS A 114 -6.92 -0.05 13.69
CA LYS A 114 -5.86 -0.61 14.51
C LYS A 114 -4.69 0.37 14.62
N ASP A 115 -4.06 0.39 15.78
CA ASP A 115 -2.83 1.13 16.05
C ASP A 115 -2.03 0.37 17.12
N GLU A 116 -1.06 -0.39 16.69
CA GLU A 116 -0.43 -1.41 17.51
C GLU A 116 1.10 -1.33 17.46
N LEU A 117 1.72 -1.51 18.63
CA LEU A 117 3.15 -1.80 18.80
C LEU A 117 3.30 -3.27 19.14
N ILE A 118 3.79 -4.08 18.23
CA ILE A 118 3.88 -5.52 18.37
C ILE A 118 5.31 -5.93 18.70
N TRP A 119 5.53 -6.35 19.94
CA TRP A 119 6.82 -6.86 20.42
C TRP A 119 6.89 -8.37 20.25
N LYS A 120 7.66 -8.84 19.27
CA LYS A 120 8.00 -10.26 19.09
C LYS A 120 9.10 -10.69 20.08
N ASN A 121 10.01 -9.76 20.42
CA ASN A 121 11.04 -9.94 21.44
C ASN A 121 11.16 -8.65 22.29
N LYS A 122 11.07 -8.76 23.60
CA LYS A 122 10.99 -7.63 24.53
C LYS A 122 12.36 -7.11 25.02
N LEU A 123 13.48 -7.62 24.50
CA LEU A 123 14.85 -7.29 24.97
C LEU A 123 15.12 -5.79 25.06
N TYR A 124 14.57 -5.00 24.12
CA TYR A 124 14.80 -3.55 24.07
C TYR A 124 13.57 -2.73 24.43
N ARG A 125 12.51 -3.35 24.99
CA ARG A 125 11.21 -2.70 25.22
C ARG A 125 11.33 -1.45 26.10
N ASP A 126 12.10 -1.54 27.16
CA ASP A 126 12.22 -0.49 28.17
C ASP A 126 13.33 0.53 27.82
N ASN A 127 13.97 0.40 26.65
CA ASN A 127 15.00 1.30 26.18
C ASN A 127 14.62 1.92 24.82
N PHE A 128 13.94 3.07 24.87
CA PHE A 128 13.46 3.77 23.66
C PHE A 128 14.59 4.10 22.68
N SER A 129 15.80 4.42 23.16
CA SER A 129 16.94 4.71 22.28
C SER A 129 17.35 3.52 21.38
N LYS A 130 16.90 2.30 21.71
CA LYS A 130 17.15 1.07 20.97
C LYS A 130 15.95 0.56 20.15
N TRP A 131 14.85 1.29 20.14
CA TRP A 131 13.65 0.84 19.42
C TRP A 131 13.85 0.71 17.90
N GLY A 132 14.51 1.68 17.26
CA GLY A 132 14.86 1.57 15.85
C GLY A 132 15.78 0.38 15.56
N PHE A 133 16.68 0.05 16.48
CA PHE A 133 17.48 -1.17 16.39
C PHE A 133 16.61 -2.43 16.58
N ALA A 134 15.70 -2.42 17.55
CA ALA A 134 14.74 -3.52 17.75
C ALA A 134 13.86 -3.75 16.50
N VAL A 135 13.42 -2.68 15.84
CA VAL A 135 12.71 -2.79 14.55
C VAL A 135 13.59 -3.49 13.52
N SER A 136 14.84 -3.05 13.32
CA SER A 136 15.72 -3.64 12.31
C SER A 136 16.08 -5.12 12.54
N LEU A 137 15.92 -5.61 13.77
CA LEU A 137 16.06 -7.02 14.13
C LEU A 137 14.75 -7.82 14.01
N GLY A 138 13.63 -7.17 13.68
CA GLY A 138 12.31 -7.79 13.66
C GLY A 138 11.72 -8.04 15.06
N HIS A 139 12.29 -7.47 16.12
CA HIS A 139 11.80 -7.57 17.49
C HIS A 139 10.57 -6.70 17.73
N LEU A 140 10.47 -5.56 17.05
CA LEU A 140 9.40 -4.58 17.17
C LEU A 140 8.81 -4.28 15.80
N LEU A 141 7.49 -4.27 15.74
CA LEU A 141 6.69 -3.87 14.58
C LEU A 141 5.75 -2.74 14.98
N PHE A 142 5.68 -1.69 14.18
CA PHE A 142 4.64 -0.66 14.24
C PHE A 142 3.62 -0.94 13.16
N TYR A 143 2.35 -0.93 13.53
CA TYR A 143 1.24 -1.23 12.63
C TYR A 143 0.06 -0.30 12.87
N SER A 144 -0.40 0.36 11.83
CA SER A 144 -1.66 1.10 11.84
C SER A 144 -2.51 0.71 10.64
N GLN A 145 -3.83 0.67 10.82
CA GLN A 145 -4.78 0.31 9.77
C GLN A 145 -5.96 1.26 9.77
N TRP A 146 -6.30 1.73 8.58
CA TRP A 146 -7.51 2.50 8.28
C TRP A 146 -8.36 1.76 7.24
N GLU A 147 -9.62 2.12 7.18
CA GLU A 147 -10.53 1.59 6.19
C GLU A 147 -11.38 2.69 5.58
N THR A 148 -11.61 2.61 4.28
CA THR A 148 -12.65 3.32 3.56
C THR A 148 -13.76 2.34 3.13
N SER A 149 -14.77 2.80 2.39
CA SER A 149 -15.83 1.93 1.86
C SER A 149 -15.27 0.79 0.99
N ASN A 150 -14.20 1.03 0.23
CA ASN A 150 -13.67 0.10 -0.78
C ASN A 150 -12.20 -0.29 -0.59
N THR A 151 -11.49 0.25 0.42
CA THR A 151 -10.05 0.06 0.58
C THR A 151 -9.68 -0.22 2.04
N VAL A 152 -8.81 -1.21 2.26
CA VAL A 152 -8.02 -1.36 3.48
C VAL A 152 -6.68 -0.66 3.25
N ILE A 153 -6.25 0.16 4.22
CA ILE A 153 -5.01 0.92 4.16
C ILE A 153 -4.19 0.56 5.39
N THR A 154 -2.95 0.15 5.19
CA THR A 154 -2.04 -0.16 6.29
C THR A 154 -0.78 0.70 6.22
N LEU A 155 -0.25 1.07 7.36
CA LEU A 155 1.07 1.67 7.52
C LEU A 155 1.87 0.79 8.45
N THR A 156 3.01 0.31 7.98
CA THR A 156 3.84 -0.65 8.70
C THR A 156 5.29 -0.19 8.72
N LEU A 157 5.91 -0.19 9.90
CA LEU A 157 7.36 -0.11 10.06
C LEU A 157 7.83 -1.44 10.67
N SER A 158 8.55 -2.20 9.87
CA SER A 158 9.08 -3.52 10.23
C SER A 158 10.55 -3.62 9.87
N GLY A 159 11.16 -4.75 10.21
CA GLY A 159 12.53 -5.01 9.79
C GLY A 159 12.93 -6.46 9.99
N GLU A 160 14.03 -6.81 9.34
CA GLU A 160 14.68 -8.10 9.42
C GLU A 160 16.15 -7.95 8.97
N ASN A 161 17.04 -8.76 9.53
CA ASN A 161 18.45 -8.81 9.12
C ASN A 161 19.14 -7.41 9.08
N HIS A 162 18.88 -6.61 10.11
CA HIS A 162 19.39 -5.23 10.27
C HIS A 162 18.89 -4.21 9.23
N ARG A 163 17.87 -4.55 8.45
CA ARG A 163 17.18 -3.65 7.52
C ARG A 163 15.83 -3.24 8.09
N THR A 164 15.39 -2.05 7.74
CA THR A 164 14.04 -1.55 8.07
C THR A 164 13.25 -1.33 6.80
N GLU A 165 11.95 -1.57 6.89
CA GLU A 165 10.99 -1.33 5.82
C GLU A 165 9.85 -0.49 6.36
N LEU A 166 9.61 0.66 5.73
CA LEU A 166 8.47 1.52 5.96
C LEU A 166 7.56 1.45 4.74
N VAL A 167 6.36 0.91 4.91
CA VAL A 167 5.43 0.65 3.82
C VAL A 167 4.05 1.17 4.17
N ALA A 168 3.43 1.90 3.22
CA ALA A 168 2.01 2.21 3.22
C ALA A 168 1.33 1.43 2.10
N GLU A 169 0.44 0.51 2.43
CA GLU A 169 -0.21 -0.38 1.48
C GLU A 169 -1.72 -0.14 1.42
N TYR A 170 -2.26 -0.24 0.22
CA TYR A 170 -3.66 -0.06 -0.12
C TYR A 170 -4.16 -1.32 -0.80
N ILE A 171 -5.25 -1.89 -0.31
CA ILE A 171 -5.80 -3.16 -0.78
C ILE A 171 -7.28 -2.95 -1.11
N SER A 172 -7.68 -3.41 -2.30
CA SER A 172 -9.09 -3.40 -2.71
C SER A 172 -9.90 -4.42 -1.93
N LYS A 173 -10.93 -4.00 -1.20
CA LYS A 173 -11.84 -4.92 -0.51
C LYS A 173 -12.62 -5.82 -1.48
N ALA A 174 -13.02 -5.28 -2.63
CA ALA A 174 -13.79 -6.02 -3.62
C ALA A 174 -12.98 -7.06 -4.41
N LEU A 175 -11.66 -6.82 -4.56
CA LEU A 175 -10.75 -7.68 -5.33
C LEU A 175 -9.80 -8.46 -4.41
N GLU A 176 -10.01 -8.40 -3.09
CA GLU A 176 -9.27 -9.19 -2.11
C GLU A 176 -9.42 -10.68 -2.43
N GLY A 177 -8.31 -11.40 -2.37
CA GLY A 177 -8.27 -12.84 -2.68
C GLY A 177 -8.22 -13.17 -4.18
N LEU A 178 -8.29 -12.20 -5.10
CA LEU A 178 -8.10 -12.48 -6.53
C LEU A 178 -6.67 -12.97 -6.81
N GLU A 179 -5.65 -12.38 -6.19
CA GLU A 179 -4.26 -12.84 -6.29
C GLU A 179 -4.11 -14.28 -5.80
N GLU A 180 -4.66 -14.63 -4.66
CA GLU A 180 -4.60 -15.99 -4.10
C GLU A 180 -5.29 -17.02 -5.02
N LYS A 181 -6.42 -16.65 -5.64
CA LYS A 181 -7.12 -17.51 -6.59
C LYS A 181 -6.27 -17.79 -7.84
N ILE A 182 -5.54 -16.79 -8.33
CA ILE A 182 -4.65 -16.93 -9.49
C ILE A 182 -3.48 -17.84 -9.13
N HIS A 183 -2.76 -17.57 -8.05
CA HIS A 183 -1.65 -18.42 -7.59
C HIS A 183 -2.07 -19.86 -7.29
N ARG A 184 -3.31 -20.07 -6.80
CA ARG A 184 -3.85 -21.42 -6.61
C ARG A 184 -4.10 -22.13 -7.94
N LYS A 185 -4.62 -21.40 -8.94
CA LYS A 185 -4.84 -21.97 -10.30
C LYS A 185 -3.51 -22.28 -11.01
N GLU A 186 -2.50 -21.44 -10.86
CA GLU A 186 -1.18 -21.64 -11.42
C GLU A 186 -0.53 -22.89 -10.83
N ARG A 187 -0.49 -23.01 -9.51
CA ARG A 187 0.02 -24.20 -8.80
C ARG A 187 -0.74 -25.49 -9.18
N ALA A 188 -2.05 -25.40 -9.44
CA ALA A 188 -2.85 -26.56 -9.83
C ALA A 188 -2.62 -26.97 -11.29
N ARG A 189 -2.00 -26.14 -12.13
CA ARG A 189 -1.63 -26.47 -13.52
C ARG A 189 -0.22 -27.07 -13.64
N GLU A 190 0.60 -26.92 -12.61
CA GLU A 190 1.97 -27.46 -12.54
C GLU A 190 1.99 -28.90 -11.98
N LEU A 191 0.86 -29.42 -11.49
CA LEU A 191 0.66 -30.79 -11.01
C LEU A 191 -0.05 -31.66 -12.06
#